data_690eb5a64fa2930a58819d0dcdba563e
#
_entry.id   690eb5a64fa2930a58819d0dcdba563e
#
_cell.length_a   1.000
_cell.length_b   1.000
_cell.length_c   1.000
_cell.angle_alpha   90.00
_cell.angle_beta   90.00
_cell.angle_gamma   90.00
#
_symmetry.space_group_name_H-M   'P 1'
#
loop_
_entity.id
_entity.type
_entity.pdbx_description
1 polymer ?
#
loop_
_entity_poly.entity_id
_entity_poly.type
_entity_poly.pdbx_seq_one_letter_code
_entity_poly.pdbx_strand_id
1 'polypeptide(L)'
;MLRHICFCCALMSALLFSSETQAQDFRVQVAAYPDSMPSAYFRDRQVKDIIVSRDQLGIYRYFASKTFNTREEAEVLLRELAAKGFPNSTIIDLAEQRLLCGTDCPYFRPGRMFVKEEGEKAVFFDFGRYSLNPEGKTTLDEVAQTLRANPKYTLQIFGHTDAIGSAEANVKLATNRARAVRNYLVEKGIRADRMFVKVFGESRPVADNVDRSSSDEGVDLPENRKMNRRVALLFLDESGKIVGKTNASK
;
A
#
# COMPACT_ATOMS: atom_id res chain seq x y z
N MET A 1 -66.39 15.91 47.22
CA MET A 1 -65.23 15.48 47.83
C MET A 1 -64.49 14.46 46.93
N LEU A 2 -64.00 14.96 45.86
CA LEU A 2 -63.46 14.12 44.76
C LEU A 2 -61.97 14.04 44.88
N ARG A 3 -61.46 12.83 44.96
CA ARG A 3 -60.05 12.51 44.90
C ARG A 3 -59.55 12.53 43.43
N HIS A 4 -58.69 13.46 43.10
CA HIS A 4 -58.01 13.44 41.81
C HIS A 4 -56.72 12.62 41.92
N ILE A 5 -56.72 11.48 41.27
CA ILE A 5 -55.55 10.64 41.09
C ILE A 5 -54.80 11.16 39.85
N CYS A 6 -53.64 11.74 40.09
CA CYS A 6 -52.74 12.15 39.03
C CYS A 6 -51.92 10.95 38.56
N PHE A 7 -52.19 10.49 37.35
CA PHE A 7 -51.47 9.40 36.70
C PHE A 7 -50.28 10.02 35.99
N CYS A 8 -49.11 10.03 36.64
CA CYS A 8 -47.84 10.34 35.98
C CYS A 8 -47.41 9.16 35.11
N CYS A 9 -47.74 9.23 33.83
CA CYS A 9 -47.12 8.38 32.83
C CYS A 9 -45.63 8.74 32.73
N ALA A 10 -44.81 7.93 33.35
CA ALA A 10 -43.39 7.94 33.08
C ALA A 10 -43.16 7.34 31.69
N LEU A 11 -42.97 8.17 30.69
CA LEU A 11 -42.43 7.81 29.40
C LEU A 11 -40.95 7.50 29.58
N MET A 12 -40.65 6.22 29.78
CA MET A 12 -39.33 5.69 29.64
C MET A 12 -39.01 5.66 28.15
N SER A 13 -38.42 6.73 27.64
CA SER A 13 -37.76 6.74 26.33
C SER A 13 -36.50 5.84 26.42
N ALA A 14 -36.69 4.60 26.01
CA ALA A 14 -35.58 3.72 25.72
C ALA A 14 -34.84 4.32 24.52
N LEU A 15 -33.76 5.03 24.80
CA LEU A 15 -32.75 5.35 23.82
C LEU A 15 -32.15 4.01 23.32
N LEU A 16 -32.71 3.50 22.23
CA LEU A 16 -32.07 2.48 21.44
C LEU A 16 -30.80 3.13 20.88
N PHE A 17 -29.71 2.96 21.60
CA PHE A 17 -28.40 3.05 21.00
C PHE A 17 -28.33 1.92 19.97
N SER A 18 -28.71 2.20 18.74
CA SER A 18 -28.26 1.41 17.63
C SER A 18 -26.73 1.57 17.59
N SER A 19 -26.02 0.64 18.19
CA SER A 19 -24.63 0.43 17.85
C SER A 19 -24.63 0.12 16.35
N GLU A 20 -24.37 1.13 15.52
CA GLU A 20 -23.85 0.88 14.18
C GLU A 20 -22.59 0.06 14.40
N THR A 21 -22.73 -1.24 14.33
CA THR A 21 -21.59 -2.12 14.08
C THR A 21 -21.03 -1.65 12.77
N GLN A 22 -19.95 -0.86 12.84
CA GLN A 22 -19.15 -0.59 11.65
C GLN A 22 -18.83 -1.95 11.06
N ALA A 23 -19.45 -2.26 9.93
CA ALA A 23 -19.16 -3.46 9.20
C ALA A 23 -17.66 -3.45 8.92
N GLN A 24 -16.94 -4.38 9.54
CA GLN A 24 -15.53 -4.60 9.24
C GLN A 24 -15.54 -5.23 7.85
N ASP A 25 -15.27 -4.43 6.83
CA ASP A 25 -15.16 -4.92 5.47
C ASP A 25 -13.79 -5.52 5.26
N PHE A 26 -13.75 -6.80 4.96
CA PHE A 26 -12.53 -7.48 4.53
C PHE A 26 -12.50 -7.56 3.00
N ARG A 27 -11.31 -7.39 2.44
CA ARG A 27 -11.05 -7.53 1.00
C ARG A 27 -9.90 -8.49 0.78
N VAL A 28 -9.99 -9.31 -0.27
CA VAL A 28 -8.88 -10.20 -0.63
C VAL A 28 -8.06 -9.56 -1.74
N GLN A 29 -6.79 -9.30 -1.46
CA GLN A 29 -5.78 -9.00 -2.46
C GLN A 29 -5.27 -10.32 -3.03
N VAL A 30 -5.52 -10.54 -4.31
CA VAL A 30 -5.13 -11.77 -5.01
C VAL A 30 -3.64 -11.79 -5.32
N ALA A 31 -3.11 -10.65 -5.76
CA ALA A 31 -1.70 -10.49 -6.13
C ALA A 31 -1.29 -9.03 -6.14
N ALA A 32 0.02 -8.78 -6.12
CA ALA A 32 0.62 -7.47 -6.37
C ALA A 32 1.87 -7.64 -7.26
N TYR A 33 1.99 -6.83 -8.31
CA TYR A 33 3.08 -6.90 -9.27
C TYR A 33 3.60 -5.51 -9.62
N PRO A 34 4.90 -5.34 -9.90
CA PRO A 34 5.46 -4.06 -10.36
C PRO A 34 4.94 -3.71 -11.76
N ASP A 35 4.63 -4.73 -12.58
CA ASP A 35 4.13 -4.57 -13.93
C ASP A 35 2.67 -4.99 -14.04
N SER A 36 1.96 -4.42 -15.03
CA SER A 36 0.58 -4.79 -15.30
C SER A 36 0.48 -6.21 -15.86
N MET A 37 -0.27 -7.07 -15.18
CA MET A 37 -0.56 -8.41 -15.66
C MET A 37 -1.77 -8.39 -16.59
N PRO A 38 -1.70 -9.07 -17.75
CA PRO A 38 -2.85 -9.17 -18.66
C PRO A 38 -4.01 -9.91 -17.98
N SER A 39 -5.24 -9.52 -18.30
CA SER A 39 -6.46 -10.16 -17.75
C SER A 39 -6.53 -11.67 -18.02
N ALA A 40 -5.93 -12.14 -19.12
CA ALA A 40 -5.79 -13.55 -19.45
C ALA A 40 -5.05 -14.33 -18.33
N TYR A 41 -4.04 -13.73 -17.70
CA TYR A 41 -3.27 -14.37 -16.62
C TYR A 41 -4.15 -14.87 -15.47
N PHE A 42 -5.16 -14.11 -15.09
CA PHE A 42 -6.12 -14.48 -14.03
C PHE A 42 -7.20 -15.41 -14.57
N ARG A 43 -7.73 -15.14 -15.77
CA ARG A 43 -8.78 -15.95 -16.42
C ARG A 43 -8.33 -17.38 -16.67
N ASP A 44 -7.09 -17.58 -17.13
CA ASP A 44 -6.53 -18.90 -17.43
C ASP A 44 -6.36 -19.75 -16.15
N ARG A 45 -6.27 -19.08 -14.99
CA ARG A 45 -6.28 -19.69 -13.66
C ARG A 45 -7.69 -19.74 -13.02
N GLN A 46 -8.72 -19.48 -13.81
CA GLN A 46 -10.12 -19.50 -13.38
C GLN A 46 -10.43 -18.52 -12.23
N VAL A 47 -9.68 -17.41 -12.16
CA VAL A 47 -9.99 -16.31 -11.24
C VAL A 47 -10.74 -15.24 -12.00
N LYS A 48 -12.00 -15.00 -11.59
CA LYS A 48 -12.92 -14.04 -12.19
C LYS A 48 -13.07 -12.81 -11.30
N ASP A 49 -13.67 -11.77 -11.86
CA ASP A 49 -14.08 -10.56 -11.13
C ASP A 49 -12.92 -9.92 -10.36
N ILE A 50 -11.80 -9.75 -11.06
CA ILE A 50 -10.61 -9.07 -10.53
C ILE A 50 -10.71 -7.58 -10.81
N ILE A 51 -10.48 -6.80 -9.76
CA ILE A 51 -10.32 -5.36 -9.83
C ILE A 51 -8.84 -5.03 -9.66
N VAL A 52 -8.30 -4.26 -10.57
CA VAL A 52 -6.92 -3.79 -10.49
C VAL A 52 -6.88 -2.37 -9.96
N SER A 53 -5.95 -2.11 -9.06
CA SER A 53 -5.59 -0.77 -8.60
C SER A 53 -4.09 -0.61 -8.75
N ARG A 54 -3.63 0.55 -9.17
CA ARG A 54 -2.21 0.89 -9.15
C ARG A 54 -1.99 1.85 -7.99
N ASP A 55 -1.11 1.46 -7.07
CA ASP A 55 -0.81 2.32 -5.92
C ASP A 55 0.17 3.44 -6.30
N GLN A 56 0.40 4.31 -5.33
CA GLN A 56 1.29 5.47 -5.48
C GLN A 56 2.75 5.08 -5.76
N LEU A 57 3.13 3.84 -5.46
CA LEU A 57 4.45 3.30 -5.73
C LEU A 57 4.57 2.66 -7.13
N GLY A 58 3.48 2.72 -7.90
CA GLY A 58 3.41 2.14 -9.24
C GLY A 58 3.12 0.64 -9.24
N ILE A 59 2.82 0.03 -8.08
CA ILE A 59 2.53 -1.39 -7.95
C ILE A 59 1.07 -1.66 -8.34
N TYR A 60 0.86 -2.63 -9.21
CA TYR A 60 -0.46 -3.11 -9.59
C TYR A 60 -0.94 -4.12 -8.56
N ARG A 61 -2.02 -3.77 -7.85
CA ARG A 61 -2.68 -4.62 -6.87
C ARG A 61 -3.97 -5.16 -7.46
N TYR A 62 -4.13 -6.46 -7.40
CA TYR A 62 -5.27 -7.18 -7.95
C TYR A 62 -6.12 -7.69 -6.80
N PHE A 63 -7.38 -7.28 -6.77
CA PHE A 63 -8.31 -7.60 -5.70
C PHE A 63 -9.48 -8.44 -6.25
N ALA A 64 -10.01 -9.32 -5.43
CA ALA A 64 -11.33 -9.85 -5.67
C ALA A 64 -12.36 -8.71 -5.59
N SER A 65 -13.35 -8.69 -6.49
CA SER A 65 -14.37 -7.64 -6.51
C SER A 65 -15.28 -7.70 -5.29
N LYS A 66 -15.46 -8.89 -4.70
CA LYS A 66 -16.27 -9.13 -3.52
C LYS A 66 -15.55 -8.63 -2.26
N THR A 67 -16.29 -7.95 -1.38
CA THR A 67 -15.91 -7.70 0.01
C THR A 67 -16.61 -8.69 0.94
N PHE A 68 -16.09 -8.85 2.14
CA PHE A 68 -16.58 -9.80 3.13
C PHE A 68 -16.84 -9.08 4.45
N ASN A 69 -17.87 -9.52 5.17
CA ASN A 69 -18.20 -8.95 6.47
C ASN A 69 -17.36 -9.57 7.59
N THR A 70 -16.88 -10.80 7.40
CA THR A 70 -16.02 -11.48 8.37
C THR A 70 -14.74 -11.96 7.72
N ARG A 71 -13.70 -12.14 8.54
CA ARG A 71 -12.41 -12.68 8.13
C ARG A 71 -12.53 -14.12 7.65
N GLU A 72 -13.35 -14.92 8.35
CA GLU A 72 -13.57 -16.33 8.05
C GLU A 72 -14.17 -16.53 6.64
N GLU A 73 -15.09 -15.64 6.24
CA GLU A 73 -15.63 -15.65 4.88
C GLU A 73 -14.53 -15.37 3.83
N ALA A 74 -13.64 -14.41 4.12
CA ALA A 74 -12.53 -14.07 3.23
C ALA A 74 -11.50 -15.21 3.14
N GLU A 75 -11.28 -15.97 4.21
CA GLU A 75 -10.36 -17.12 4.25
C GLU A 75 -10.81 -18.27 3.34
N VAL A 76 -12.12 -18.44 3.12
CA VAL A 76 -12.62 -19.42 2.15
C VAL A 76 -12.07 -19.10 0.75
N LEU A 77 -12.20 -17.85 0.34
CA LEU A 77 -11.65 -17.40 -0.95
C LEU A 77 -10.12 -17.52 -1.01
N LEU A 78 -9.44 -17.26 0.10
CA LEU A 78 -7.98 -17.38 0.17
C LEU A 78 -7.53 -18.81 -0.19
N ARG A 79 -8.18 -19.83 0.40
CA ARG A 79 -7.90 -21.25 0.11
C ARG A 79 -8.18 -21.62 -1.36
N GLU A 80 -9.26 -21.09 -1.93
CA GLU A 80 -9.58 -21.29 -3.35
C GLU A 80 -8.52 -20.66 -4.26
N LEU A 81 -8.05 -19.46 -3.92
CA LEU A 81 -7.03 -18.76 -4.70
C LEU A 81 -5.68 -19.47 -4.63
N ALA A 82 -5.31 -20.00 -3.47
CA ALA A 82 -4.09 -20.78 -3.31
C ALA A 82 -4.10 -22.01 -4.22
N ALA A 83 -5.23 -22.75 -4.29
CA ALA A 83 -5.40 -23.89 -5.18
C ALA A 83 -5.35 -23.51 -6.68
N LYS A 84 -5.67 -22.24 -7.01
CA LYS A 84 -5.61 -21.71 -8.38
C LYS A 84 -4.26 -21.06 -8.74
N GLY A 85 -3.25 -21.23 -7.91
CA GLY A 85 -1.90 -20.74 -8.16
C GLY A 85 -1.62 -19.32 -7.64
N PHE A 86 -2.42 -18.85 -6.67
CA PHE A 86 -2.20 -17.59 -5.95
C PHE A 86 -2.01 -17.84 -4.44
N PRO A 87 -0.99 -18.59 -4.02
CA PRO A 87 -0.76 -18.92 -2.62
C PRO A 87 -0.43 -17.69 -1.76
N ASN A 88 -0.06 -16.58 -2.40
CA ASN A 88 0.34 -15.33 -1.74
C ASN A 88 -0.79 -14.30 -1.68
N SER A 89 -2.05 -14.75 -1.87
CA SER A 89 -3.21 -13.90 -1.64
C SER A 89 -3.32 -13.53 -0.17
N THR A 90 -3.78 -12.33 0.14
CA THR A 90 -3.86 -11.84 1.52
C THR A 90 -5.19 -11.15 1.80
N ILE A 91 -5.64 -11.22 3.04
CA ILE A 91 -6.83 -10.53 3.51
C ILE A 91 -6.44 -9.14 3.98
N ILE A 92 -7.13 -8.15 3.48
CA ILE A 92 -6.99 -6.75 3.86
C ILE A 92 -8.15 -6.36 4.77
N ASP A 93 -7.85 -5.98 5.99
CA ASP A 93 -8.80 -5.35 6.91
C ASP A 93 -8.93 -3.87 6.52
N LEU A 94 -10.10 -3.53 5.99
CA LEU A 94 -10.35 -2.18 5.51
C LEU A 94 -10.49 -1.16 6.64
N ALA A 95 -10.92 -1.58 7.84
CA ALA A 95 -10.99 -0.70 9.00
C ALA A 95 -9.58 -0.31 9.46
N GLU A 96 -8.67 -1.28 9.56
CA GLU A 96 -7.26 -1.02 9.87
C GLU A 96 -6.60 -0.13 8.81
N GLN A 97 -6.80 -0.44 7.54
CA GLN A 97 -6.23 0.36 6.46
C GLN A 97 -6.75 1.81 6.46
N ARG A 98 -8.01 2.02 6.85
CA ARG A 98 -8.57 3.38 6.98
C ARG A 98 -7.83 4.22 8.01
N LEU A 99 -7.40 3.59 9.10
CA LEU A 99 -6.58 4.25 10.13
C LEU A 99 -5.16 4.54 9.65
N LEU A 100 -4.58 3.64 8.83
CA LEU A 100 -3.18 3.74 8.39
C LEU A 100 -2.97 4.70 7.21
N CYS A 101 -3.87 4.74 6.26
CA CYS A 101 -3.68 5.48 5.01
C CYS A 101 -4.87 6.36 4.59
N GLY A 102 -5.90 6.49 5.42
CA GLY A 102 -7.08 7.32 5.13
C GLY A 102 -7.97 6.77 4.01
N THR A 103 -8.89 7.59 3.51
CA THR A 103 -9.90 7.20 2.51
C THR A 103 -9.35 7.08 1.08
N ASP A 104 -8.18 7.64 0.80
CA ASP A 104 -7.54 7.62 -0.52
C ASP A 104 -6.62 6.41 -0.73
N CYS A 105 -6.61 5.52 0.23
CA CYS A 105 -5.86 4.28 0.19
C CYS A 105 -6.35 3.36 -0.95
N PRO A 106 -5.43 2.71 -1.71
CA PRO A 106 -5.79 1.85 -2.84
C PRO A 106 -6.71 0.68 -2.47
N TYR A 107 -6.74 0.32 -1.19
CA TYR A 107 -7.59 -0.75 -0.68
C TYR A 107 -9.08 -0.39 -0.64
N PHE A 108 -9.43 0.90 -0.51
CA PHE A 108 -10.84 1.34 -0.38
C PHE A 108 -11.53 1.57 -1.71
N ARG A 109 -10.80 1.95 -2.73
CA ARG A 109 -11.34 2.26 -4.05
C ARG A 109 -10.61 1.47 -5.13
N PRO A 110 -10.63 0.12 -5.08
CA PRO A 110 -10.06 -0.68 -6.15
C PRO A 110 -10.87 -0.40 -7.43
N GLY A 111 -10.17 -0.34 -8.55
CA GLY A 111 -10.78 0.00 -9.84
C GLY A 111 -10.68 1.48 -10.21
N ARG A 112 -10.35 2.40 -9.30
CA ARG A 112 -9.61 3.57 -9.72
C ARG A 112 -8.22 3.07 -10.10
N MET A 113 -7.95 2.98 -11.39
CA MET A 113 -6.58 3.11 -11.81
C MET A 113 -6.14 4.44 -11.22
N PHE A 114 -5.29 4.39 -10.19
CA PHE A 114 -4.45 5.53 -9.93
C PHE A 114 -3.67 5.68 -11.21
N VAL A 115 -4.16 6.56 -12.07
CA VAL A 115 -3.36 7.08 -13.17
C VAL A 115 -2.04 7.39 -12.49
N LYS A 116 -0.94 6.87 -13.04
CA LYS A 116 0.42 7.18 -12.59
C LYS A 116 0.41 8.68 -12.31
N GLU A 117 0.24 9.04 -11.04
CA GLU A 117 0.31 10.43 -10.66
C GLU A 117 1.74 10.80 -10.99
N GLU A 118 1.90 11.69 -11.96
CA GLU A 118 3.22 12.18 -12.31
C GLU A 118 3.88 12.62 -11.01
N GLY A 119 4.90 11.90 -10.57
CA GLY A 119 5.59 12.27 -9.35
C GLY A 119 6.01 11.16 -8.42
N GLU A 120 5.33 10.02 -8.42
CA GLU A 120 5.70 8.91 -7.56
C GLU A 120 6.36 7.78 -8.33
N LYS A 121 7.55 7.40 -7.90
CA LYS A 121 8.34 6.31 -8.48
C LYS A 121 8.93 5.44 -7.38
N ALA A 122 9.26 4.20 -7.70
CA ALA A 122 9.96 3.31 -6.81
C ALA A 122 11.16 2.66 -7.51
N VAL A 123 12.23 2.46 -6.76
CA VAL A 123 13.40 1.68 -7.15
C VAL A 123 13.43 0.42 -6.31
N PHE A 124 13.48 -0.75 -6.94
CA PHE A 124 13.50 -2.04 -6.27
C PHE A 124 14.92 -2.59 -6.17
N PHE A 125 15.16 -3.43 -5.15
CA PHE A 125 16.47 -3.96 -4.82
C PHE A 125 16.42 -5.46 -4.61
N ASP A 126 17.53 -6.13 -4.95
CA ASP A 126 17.74 -7.52 -4.62
C ASP A 126 17.88 -7.73 -3.12
N PHE A 127 17.71 -8.99 -2.70
CA PHE A 127 17.84 -9.39 -1.30
C PHE A 127 19.22 -9.05 -0.75
N GLY A 128 19.26 -8.37 0.38
CA GLY A 128 20.49 -7.94 1.06
C GLY A 128 21.34 -6.94 0.26
N ARG A 129 20.89 -6.47 -0.91
CA ARG A 129 21.63 -5.53 -1.75
C ARG A 129 21.11 -4.11 -1.63
N TYR A 130 22.01 -3.17 -1.86
CA TYR A 130 21.73 -1.73 -2.01
C TYR A 130 22.34 -1.14 -3.28
N SER A 131 22.95 -2.00 -4.14
CA SER A 131 23.41 -1.60 -5.47
C SER A 131 22.22 -1.40 -6.40
N LEU A 132 22.27 -0.33 -7.20
CA LEU A 132 21.26 -0.04 -8.21
C LEU A 132 21.43 -1.00 -9.41
N ASN A 133 20.34 -1.67 -9.77
CA ASN A 133 20.23 -2.45 -11.00
C ASN A 133 19.94 -1.53 -12.21
N PRO A 134 20.02 -2.03 -13.45
CA PRO A 134 19.76 -1.23 -14.66
C PRO A 134 18.39 -0.56 -14.66
N GLU A 135 17.33 -1.27 -14.26
CA GLU A 135 15.96 -0.76 -14.21
C GLU A 135 15.84 0.40 -13.20
N GLY A 136 16.46 0.23 -12.03
CA GLY A 136 16.53 1.28 -11.01
C GLY A 136 17.25 2.53 -11.51
N LYS A 137 18.34 2.38 -12.28
CA LYS A 137 19.04 3.50 -12.89
C LYS A 137 18.18 4.21 -13.93
N THR A 138 17.47 3.47 -14.79
CA THR A 138 16.53 4.04 -15.77
C THR A 138 15.45 4.87 -15.05
N THR A 139 14.85 4.32 -13.99
CA THR A 139 13.87 5.05 -13.18
C THR A 139 14.46 6.34 -12.60
N LEU A 140 15.69 6.29 -12.10
CA LEU A 140 16.36 7.46 -11.53
C LEU A 140 16.78 8.49 -12.58
N ASP A 141 17.09 8.08 -13.81
CA ASP A 141 17.35 9.00 -14.92
C ASP A 141 16.10 9.81 -15.26
N GLU A 142 14.92 9.18 -15.26
CA GLU A 142 13.64 9.89 -15.43
C GLU A 142 13.33 10.83 -14.25
N VAL A 143 13.64 10.41 -13.02
CA VAL A 143 13.52 11.26 -11.82
C VAL A 143 14.42 12.48 -11.94
N ALA A 144 15.68 12.29 -12.34
CA ALA A 144 16.61 13.39 -12.57
C ALA A 144 16.13 14.35 -13.65
N GLN A 145 15.57 13.83 -14.74
CA GLN A 145 14.98 14.65 -15.81
C GLN A 145 13.80 15.49 -15.28
N THR A 146 12.90 14.88 -14.51
CA THR A 146 11.77 15.59 -13.89
C THR A 146 12.24 16.71 -12.96
N LEU A 147 13.24 16.45 -12.11
CA LEU A 147 13.79 17.44 -11.18
C LEU A 147 14.52 18.57 -11.90
N ARG A 148 15.19 18.30 -13.03
CA ARG A 148 15.82 19.35 -13.88
C ARG A 148 14.78 20.23 -14.56
N ALA A 149 13.71 19.62 -15.07
CA ALA A 149 12.61 20.35 -15.72
C ALA A 149 11.82 21.22 -14.71
N ASN A 150 11.86 20.89 -13.42
CA ASN A 150 11.13 21.57 -12.37
C ASN A 150 12.07 21.98 -11.22
N PRO A 151 12.79 23.13 -11.35
CA PRO A 151 13.81 23.54 -10.38
C PRO A 151 13.30 23.75 -8.95
N LYS A 152 12.01 24.02 -8.77
CA LYS A 152 11.36 24.24 -7.47
C LYS A 152 10.90 22.95 -6.78
N TYR A 153 10.87 21.82 -7.49
CA TYR A 153 10.50 20.56 -6.88
C TYR A 153 11.57 20.02 -5.94
N THR A 154 11.14 19.41 -4.87
CA THR A 154 11.97 18.62 -3.96
C THR A 154 11.57 17.15 -4.02
N LEU A 155 12.47 16.27 -3.60
CA LEU A 155 12.28 14.82 -3.62
C LEU A 155 12.37 14.26 -2.20
N GLN A 156 11.33 13.56 -1.77
CA GLN A 156 11.37 12.70 -0.60
C GLN A 156 11.83 11.30 -1.03
N ILE A 157 12.78 10.73 -0.31
CA ILE A 157 13.38 9.42 -0.57
C ILE A 157 13.12 8.53 0.64
N PHE A 158 12.27 7.53 0.49
CA PHE A 158 11.84 6.64 1.56
C PHE A 158 12.46 5.26 1.41
N GLY A 159 13.34 4.88 2.34
CA GLY A 159 14.02 3.59 2.32
C GLY A 159 13.24 2.51 3.06
N HIS A 160 13.08 1.34 2.40
CA HIS A 160 12.37 0.18 2.92
C HIS A 160 13.14 -1.12 2.71
N THR A 161 12.82 -2.12 3.55
CA THR A 161 13.27 -3.51 3.43
C THR A 161 12.08 -4.45 3.53
N ASP A 162 12.32 -5.73 3.20
CA ASP A 162 11.48 -6.82 3.69
C ASP A 162 11.75 -7.08 5.19
N ALA A 163 11.04 -8.03 5.79
CA ALA A 163 11.12 -8.34 7.22
C ALA A 163 12.19 -9.37 7.59
N ILE A 164 13.12 -9.71 6.68
CA ILE A 164 14.20 -10.65 7.00
C ILE A 164 15.36 -9.91 7.68
N GLY A 165 15.74 -10.43 8.84
CA GLY A 165 16.83 -9.88 9.66
C GLY A 165 16.34 -9.11 10.87
N SER A 166 17.25 -8.47 11.59
CA SER A 166 16.88 -7.61 12.72
C SER A 166 16.40 -6.24 12.24
N ALA A 167 15.54 -5.60 13.02
CA ALA A 167 15.07 -4.24 12.72
C ALA A 167 16.23 -3.25 12.53
N GLU A 168 17.29 -3.37 13.32
CA GLU A 168 18.50 -2.55 13.20
C GLU A 168 19.23 -2.78 11.88
N ALA A 169 19.39 -4.06 11.47
CA ALA A 169 20.01 -4.40 10.19
C ALA A 169 19.16 -3.87 9.02
N ASN A 170 17.84 -3.96 9.13
CA ASN A 170 16.90 -3.47 8.14
C ASN A 170 16.91 -1.94 8.03
N VAL A 171 16.99 -1.22 9.13
CA VAL A 171 17.19 0.24 9.11
C VAL A 171 18.51 0.61 8.44
N LYS A 172 19.62 -0.09 8.75
CA LYS A 172 20.91 0.13 8.10
C LYS A 172 20.88 -0.15 6.61
N LEU A 173 20.24 -1.25 6.19
CA LEU A 173 20.10 -1.61 4.78
C LEU A 173 19.23 -0.59 4.03
N ALA A 174 18.10 -0.19 4.59
CA ALA A 174 17.23 0.83 4.02
C ALA A 174 17.96 2.18 3.89
N THR A 175 18.80 2.55 4.87
CA THR A 175 19.64 3.74 4.81
C THR A 175 20.62 3.68 3.64
N ASN A 176 21.29 2.54 3.46
CA ASN A 176 22.24 2.35 2.36
C ASN A 176 21.54 2.42 0.99
N ARG A 177 20.34 1.85 0.87
CA ARG A 177 19.51 1.96 -0.36
C ARG A 177 19.15 3.40 -0.67
N ALA A 178 18.63 4.12 0.32
CA ALA A 178 18.26 5.53 0.15
C ALA A 178 19.48 6.41 -0.20
N ARG A 179 20.65 6.13 0.40
CA ARG A 179 21.91 6.80 0.04
C ARG A 179 22.35 6.50 -1.37
N ALA A 180 22.26 5.24 -1.82
CA ALA A 180 22.62 4.87 -3.19
C ALA A 180 21.76 5.63 -4.22
N VAL A 181 20.46 5.73 -3.98
CA VAL A 181 19.55 6.53 -4.81
C VAL A 181 19.95 8.00 -4.80
N ARG A 182 20.15 8.58 -3.61
CA ARG A 182 20.50 10.00 -3.48
C ARG A 182 21.84 10.32 -4.15
N ASN A 183 22.85 9.48 -3.96
CA ASN A 183 24.17 9.65 -4.56
C ASN A 183 24.09 9.60 -6.09
N TYR A 184 23.36 8.63 -6.65
CA TYR A 184 23.15 8.54 -8.09
C TYR A 184 22.51 9.82 -8.67
N LEU A 185 21.50 10.37 -7.97
CA LEU A 185 20.87 11.62 -8.41
C LEU A 185 21.82 12.82 -8.28
N VAL A 186 22.71 12.86 -7.28
CA VAL A 186 23.78 13.88 -7.18
C VAL A 186 24.76 13.76 -8.34
N GLU A 187 25.19 12.54 -8.70
CA GLU A 187 26.04 12.27 -9.88
C GLU A 187 25.36 12.73 -11.18
N LYS A 188 24.02 12.68 -11.24
CA LYS A 188 23.21 13.22 -12.36
C LYS A 188 22.99 14.74 -12.27
N GLY A 189 23.64 15.42 -11.35
CA GLY A 189 23.61 16.88 -11.22
C GLY A 189 22.43 17.44 -10.43
N ILE A 190 21.70 16.62 -9.68
CA ILE A 190 20.64 17.10 -8.79
C ILE A 190 21.26 17.57 -7.48
N ARG A 191 20.94 18.80 -7.06
CA ARG A 191 21.44 19.38 -5.82
C ARG A 191 20.96 18.57 -4.60
N ALA A 192 21.89 18.32 -3.70
CA ALA A 192 21.67 17.50 -2.51
C ALA A 192 20.64 18.10 -1.53
N ASP A 193 20.50 19.42 -1.48
CA ASP A 193 19.53 20.15 -0.65
C ASP A 193 18.08 20.06 -1.14
N ARG A 194 17.87 19.53 -2.34
CA ARG A 194 16.53 19.23 -2.87
C ARG A 194 16.04 17.82 -2.55
N MET A 195 16.83 17.01 -1.84
CA MET A 195 16.57 15.61 -1.60
C MET A 195 16.59 15.28 -0.10
N PHE A 196 15.44 14.84 0.41
CA PHE A 196 15.24 14.53 1.82
C PHE A 196 15.05 13.02 2.01
N VAL A 197 15.89 12.42 2.86
CA VAL A 197 15.85 10.97 3.10
C VAL A 197 15.12 10.69 4.40
N LYS A 198 14.19 9.72 4.37
CA LYS A 198 13.56 9.12 5.53
C LYS A 198 13.63 7.60 5.42
N VAL A 199 13.89 6.93 6.51
CA VAL A 199 14.10 5.49 6.53
C VAL A 199 13.05 4.83 7.40
N PHE A 200 12.42 3.77 6.88
CA PHE A 200 11.41 3.00 7.58
C PHE A 200 11.84 1.56 7.88
N GLY A 201 12.92 1.05 7.23
CA GLY A 201 13.27 -0.36 7.34
C GLY A 201 12.10 -1.24 6.89
N GLU A 202 11.73 -2.19 7.73
CA GLU A 202 10.61 -3.12 7.51
C GLU A 202 9.25 -2.60 7.99
N SER A 203 9.21 -1.46 8.71
CA SER A 203 8.02 -1.01 9.45
C SER A 203 6.84 -0.56 8.59
N ARG A 204 7.05 -0.39 7.28
CA ARG A 204 5.99 0.03 6.33
C ARG A 204 6.01 -0.85 5.08
N PRO A 205 5.59 -2.11 5.18
CA PRO A 205 5.48 -3.00 4.04
C PRO A 205 4.34 -2.54 3.11
N VAL A 206 4.48 -2.80 1.81
CA VAL A 206 3.40 -2.65 0.80
C VAL A 206 2.76 -3.99 0.46
N ALA A 207 3.38 -5.09 0.87
CA ALA A 207 2.87 -6.44 0.77
C ALA A 207 3.30 -7.24 2.01
N ASP A 208 2.48 -8.19 2.43
CA ASP A 208 2.81 -9.04 3.57
C ASP A 208 4.07 -9.85 3.29
N ASN A 209 5.00 -9.90 4.26
CA ASN A 209 6.22 -10.67 4.14
C ASN A 209 6.01 -12.17 4.41
N VAL A 210 4.99 -12.49 5.20
CA VAL A 210 4.68 -13.84 5.68
C VAL A 210 3.17 -14.05 5.66
N ASP A 211 2.72 -15.17 5.13
CA ASP A 211 1.34 -15.63 5.26
C ASP A 211 1.16 -16.38 6.58
N ARG A 212 0.32 -15.87 7.45
CA ARG A 212 -0.03 -16.48 8.75
C ARG A 212 -1.43 -17.09 8.76
N SER A 213 -2.07 -17.22 7.60
CA SER A 213 -3.42 -17.77 7.51
C SER A 213 -3.48 -19.28 7.83
N SER A 214 -2.37 -20.01 7.65
CA SER A 214 -2.32 -21.46 7.77
C SER A 214 -1.55 -21.98 9.00
N SER A 215 -0.72 -21.16 9.63
CA SER A 215 0.04 -21.53 10.83
C SER A 215 0.54 -20.28 11.57
N ASP A 216 0.78 -20.41 12.89
CA ASP A 216 1.36 -19.34 13.71
C ASP A 216 2.78 -18.96 13.25
N GLU A 217 3.53 -19.91 12.68
CA GLU A 217 4.86 -19.66 12.14
C GLU A 217 4.81 -18.91 10.80
N GLY A 218 3.69 -19.05 10.06
CA GLY A 218 3.46 -18.44 8.78
C GLY A 218 4.28 -19.04 7.64
N VAL A 219 3.85 -18.79 6.41
CA VAL A 219 4.53 -19.17 5.18
C VAL A 219 5.23 -17.96 4.59
N ASP A 220 6.52 -18.12 4.28
CA ASP A 220 7.30 -17.06 3.65
C ASP A 220 6.77 -16.69 2.26
N LEU A 221 6.68 -15.39 1.97
CA LEU A 221 6.17 -14.82 0.72
C LEU A 221 7.29 -14.10 -0.06
N PRO A 222 8.19 -14.84 -0.77
CA PRO A 222 9.34 -14.26 -1.44
C PRO A 222 8.99 -13.17 -2.46
N GLU A 223 7.89 -13.34 -3.21
CA GLU A 223 7.46 -12.37 -4.22
C GLU A 223 6.96 -11.07 -3.57
N ASN A 224 6.20 -11.18 -2.49
CA ASN A 224 5.76 -10.02 -1.73
C ASN A 224 6.96 -9.27 -1.11
N ARG A 225 7.97 -9.99 -0.64
CA ARG A 225 9.19 -9.37 -0.13
C ARG A 225 9.94 -8.55 -1.18
N LYS A 226 9.92 -8.97 -2.44
CA LYS A 226 10.50 -8.16 -3.54
C LYS A 226 9.90 -6.77 -3.59
N MET A 227 8.58 -6.64 -3.35
CA MET A 227 7.88 -5.35 -3.32
C MET A 227 8.30 -4.48 -2.15
N ASN A 228 8.65 -5.11 -1.02
CA ASN A 228 9.06 -4.39 0.18
C ASN A 228 10.51 -3.89 0.09
N ARG A 229 11.37 -4.55 -0.70
CA ARG A 229 12.75 -4.13 -0.95
C ARG A 229 12.82 -2.98 -1.93
N ARG A 230 12.45 -1.79 -1.48
CA ARG A 230 12.31 -0.62 -2.36
C ARG A 230 12.83 0.67 -1.73
N VAL A 231 13.09 1.63 -2.58
CA VAL A 231 13.12 3.06 -2.22
C VAL A 231 11.99 3.74 -2.95
N ALA A 232 11.05 4.32 -2.21
CA ALA A 232 9.95 5.09 -2.76
C ALA A 232 10.37 6.56 -2.91
N LEU A 233 9.92 7.19 -4.00
CA LEU A 233 10.31 8.52 -4.43
C LEU A 233 9.07 9.39 -4.61
N LEU A 234 9.00 10.49 -3.88
CA LEU A 234 7.86 11.38 -3.86
C LEU A 234 8.28 12.80 -4.19
N PHE A 235 7.76 13.37 -5.25
CA PHE A 235 8.00 14.76 -5.59
C PHE A 235 7.07 15.68 -4.81
N LEU A 236 7.63 16.77 -4.30
CA LEU A 236 6.88 17.86 -3.69
C LEU A 236 7.12 19.15 -4.47
N ASP A 237 6.07 19.93 -4.64
CA ASP A 237 6.17 21.29 -5.18
C ASP A 237 6.74 22.29 -4.17
N GLU A 238 6.85 23.55 -4.54
CA GLU A 238 7.33 24.63 -3.67
C GLU A 238 6.45 24.90 -2.43
N SER A 239 5.19 24.46 -2.46
CA SER A 239 4.26 24.55 -1.33
C SER A 239 4.31 23.32 -0.40
N GLY A 240 5.14 22.33 -0.73
CA GLY A 240 5.25 21.06 -0.02
C GLY A 240 4.11 20.08 -0.34
N LYS A 241 3.31 20.34 -1.37
CA LYS A 241 2.28 19.40 -1.83
C LYS A 241 2.88 18.34 -2.74
N ILE A 242 2.33 17.14 -2.66
CA ILE A 242 2.72 16.04 -3.53
C ILE A 242 2.33 16.39 -4.97
N VAL A 243 3.32 16.37 -5.85
CA VAL A 243 3.11 16.60 -7.29
C VAL A 243 2.40 15.39 -7.88
N GLY A 244 1.35 15.64 -8.67
CA GLY A 244 0.52 14.58 -9.27
C GLY A 244 -0.69 14.16 -8.42
N LYS A 245 -0.87 14.66 -7.19
CA LYS A 245 -2.16 14.57 -6.50
C LYS A 245 -3.12 15.64 -7.06
N THR A 246 -3.89 15.28 -8.08
CA THR A 246 -5.05 16.08 -8.41
C THR A 246 -6.02 16.00 -7.24
N ASN A 247 -6.30 17.14 -6.62
CA ASN A 247 -7.42 17.29 -5.69
C ASN A 247 -8.71 16.94 -6.45
N ALA A 248 -9.09 15.68 -6.45
CA ALA A 248 -10.42 15.26 -6.85
C ALA A 248 -11.38 15.60 -5.70
N SER A 249 -11.58 16.90 -5.49
CA SER A 249 -12.62 17.45 -4.66
C SER A 249 -13.43 18.40 -5.52
N LYS A 250 -14.50 17.87 -6.12
CA LYS A 250 -15.83 18.51 -6.12
C LYS A 250 -16.88 17.50 -6.53
#